data_75cbb12f08dcd409eec9ef72bdcafb46
#
_entry.id   75cbb12f08dcd409eec9ef72bdcafb46
#
_cell.length_a   1.000
_cell.length_b   1.000
_cell.length_c   1.000
_cell.angle_alpha   90.00
_cell.angle_beta   90.00
_cell.angle_gamma   90.00
#
_symmetry.space_group_name_H-M   'P 1'
#
loop_
_entity.id
_entity.type
_entity.pdbx_description
1 polymer ?
#
loop_
_entity_poly.entity_id
_entity_poly.type
_entity_poly.pdbx_seq_one_letter_code
_entity_poly.pdbx_strand_id
1 'polypeptide(L)'
;YINRAFQYAYDGHNGQNRKSGEPYITHPLHVAIYLCELNFDKETIAAALLHDLIEDTDISYEDLKKEFGEEVADIVDGVTKLDKIKYSSNEEAKADAIRKMVIAMSKDIRVLILKLADRLHNIQTIEYHQDWKQEKIANETLYVYAPLAHRLGFQSIKHVLEDKSFKILHANQDKEIKDMITETNPDRDSQIESAIDIIKTLLNDNSMSAEVYGRPKHNYSIYKKIVNQGLTFNEINDLIGIRIVTDDVKNCYTILGLIHANFQPVLGRFKDFISMPKFNLYQSLHTTVLTSDGTKMEIQIRTHDMHYRACLLYTSPSPRDRG
;
A
#
# COMPACT_ATOMS: atom_id res chain seq x y z
N TYR A 1 1.81 15.16 23.60
CA TYR A 1 2.80 14.10 23.38
C TYR A 1 3.33 14.17 21.95
N ILE A 2 2.50 14.04 20.92
CA ILE A 2 2.91 14.11 19.50
C ILE A 2 3.58 15.46 19.18
N ASN A 3 3.02 16.59 19.61
CA ASN A 3 3.63 17.91 19.41
C ASN A 3 5.03 18.02 20.04
N ARG A 4 5.27 17.38 21.20
CA ARG A 4 6.59 17.31 21.82
C ARG A 4 7.56 16.49 20.97
N ALA A 5 7.11 15.35 20.42
CA ALA A 5 7.92 14.53 19.53
C ALA A 5 8.27 15.30 18.24
N PHE A 6 7.32 16.01 17.65
CA PHE A 6 7.55 16.85 16.48
C PHE A 6 8.57 17.96 16.78
N GLN A 7 8.41 18.71 17.91
CA GLN A 7 9.34 19.76 18.25
C GLN A 7 10.76 19.22 18.49
N TYR A 8 10.87 18.07 19.18
CA TYR A 8 12.15 17.42 19.43
C TYR A 8 12.85 16.97 18.14
N ALA A 9 12.08 16.42 17.19
CA ALA A 9 12.59 16.06 15.86
C ALA A 9 12.97 17.30 15.04
N TYR A 10 12.17 18.36 15.10
CA TYR A 10 12.44 19.63 14.41
C TYR A 10 13.74 20.27 14.90
N ASP A 11 13.96 20.30 16.22
CA ASP A 11 15.18 20.85 16.83
C ASP A 11 16.40 19.95 16.51
N GLY A 12 16.24 18.62 16.55
CA GLY A 12 17.30 17.67 16.23
C GLY A 12 17.76 17.71 14.77
N HIS A 13 16.86 17.97 13.83
CA HIS A 13 17.17 18.12 12.40
C HIS A 13 17.40 19.58 11.98
N ASN A 14 17.59 20.49 12.93
CA ASN A 14 17.75 21.91 12.62
C ASN A 14 18.96 22.15 11.70
N GLY A 15 18.73 22.87 10.60
CA GLY A 15 19.76 23.15 9.58
C GLY A 15 20.02 22.03 8.60
N GLN A 16 19.39 20.86 8.74
CA GLN A 16 19.46 19.78 7.75
C GLN A 16 18.40 19.96 6.67
N ASN A 17 18.78 19.70 5.42
CA ASN A 17 17.88 19.73 4.27
C ASN A 17 17.92 18.38 3.52
N ARG A 18 16.78 18.02 2.93
CA ARG A 18 16.66 16.92 2.00
C ARG A 18 17.34 17.25 0.65
N LYS A 19 17.51 16.25 -0.20
CA LYS A 19 17.99 16.42 -1.58
C LYS A 19 17.06 17.29 -2.45
N SER A 20 15.77 17.37 -2.09
CA SER A 20 14.78 18.27 -2.70
C SER A 20 15.02 19.75 -2.35
N GLY A 21 15.84 20.05 -1.35
CA GLY A 21 16.03 21.39 -0.79
C GLY A 21 15.09 21.75 0.35
N GLU A 22 14.09 20.92 0.65
CA GLU A 22 13.17 21.13 1.77
C GLU A 22 13.83 20.83 3.14
N PRO A 23 13.37 21.44 4.24
CA PRO A 23 13.81 21.07 5.59
C PRO A 23 13.65 19.57 5.84
N TYR A 24 14.64 18.94 6.49
CA TYR A 24 14.63 17.48 6.69
C TYR A 24 13.39 16.98 7.42
N ILE A 25 12.87 17.75 8.37
CA ILE A 25 11.68 17.42 9.17
C ILE A 25 10.43 17.08 8.33
N THR A 26 10.36 17.54 7.08
CA THR A 26 9.23 17.22 6.18
C THR A 26 9.09 15.73 5.96
N HIS A 27 10.22 14.98 5.94
CA HIS A 27 10.20 13.53 5.77
C HIS A 27 9.55 12.78 6.93
N PRO A 28 10.06 12.86 8.17
CA PRO A 28 9.44 12.18 9.30
C PRO A 28 8.00 12.65 9.56
N LEU A 29 7.69 13.91 9.22
CA LEU A 29 6.32 14.41 9.30
C LEU A 29 5.38 13.67 8.33
N HIS A 30 5.77 13.49 7.06
CA HIS A 30 4.98 12.73 6.09
C HIS A 30 4.81 11.27 6.51
N VAL A 31 5.87 10.62 7.03
CA VAL A 31 5.80 9.26 7.55
C VAL A 31 4.80 9.18 8.72
N ALA A 32 4.85 10.13 9.64
CA ALA A 32 3.94 10.20 10.78
C ALA A 32 2.48 10.46 10.36
N ILE A 33 2.24 11.38 9.41
CA ILE A 33 0.90 11.65 8.85
C ILE A 33 0.33 10.38 8.23
N TYR A 34 1.11 9.67 7.44
CA TYR A 34 0.68 8.42 6.82
C TYR A 34 0.27 7.38 7.87
N LEU A 35 1.05 7.21 8.94
CA LEU A 35 0.70 6.28 10.03
C LEU A 35 -0.50 6.78 10.86
N CYS A 36 -0.69 8.10 10.97
CA CYS A 36 -1.87 8.69 11.60
C CYS A 36 -3.16 8.41 10.80
N GLU A 37 -3.12 8.56 9.47
CA GLU A 37 -4.22 8.20 8.57
C GLU A 37 -4.58 6.71 8.68
N LEU A 38 -3.61 5.89 9.02
CA LEU A 38 -3.76 4.47 9.29
C LEU A 38 -4.19 4.16 10.74
N ASN A 39 -4.50 5.17 11.55
CA ASN A 39 -4.93 5.08 12.95
C ASN A 39 -3.98 4.26 13.86
N PHE A 40 -2.67 4.36 13.65
CA PHE A 40 -1.69 3.78 14.57
C PHE A 40 -1.69 4.52 15.92
N ASP A 41 -1.17 3.84 16.96
CA ASP A 41 -1.06 4.38 18.29
C ASP A 41 -0.08 5.57 18.35
N LYS A 42 -0.21 6.36 19.41
CA LYS A 42 0.59 7.59 19.61
C LYS A 42 2.09 7.31 19.75
N GLU A 43 2.47 6.15 20.25
CA GLU A 43 3.86 5.70 20.39
C GLU A 43 4.48 5.46 19.02
N THR A 44 3.76 4.77 18.12
CA THR A 44 4.17 4.53 16.73
C THR A 44 4.29 5.84 15.94
N ILE A 45 3.33 6.77 16.12
CA ILE A 45 3.37 8.08 15.46
C ILE A 45 4.54 8.92 15.99
N ALA A 46 4.80 8.89 17.31
CA ALA A 46 5.95 9.56 17.89
C ALA A 46 7.27 8.96 17.38
N ALA A 47 7.37 7.64 17.33
CA ALA A 47 8.54 6.95 16.78
C ALA A 47 8.75 7.33 15.30
N ALA A 48 7.68 7.52 14.51
CA ALA A 48 7.78 7.97 13.14
C ALA A 48 8.37 9.39 13.00
N LEU A 49 8.02 10.29 13.92
CA LEU A 49 8.62 11.63 13.94
C LEU A 49 10.10 11.62 14.32
N LEU A 50 10.53 10.63 15.11
CA LEU A 50 11.85 10.56 15.74
C LEU A 50 12.80 9.56 15.05
N HIS A 51 12.34 8.82 14.01
CA HIS A 51 13.00 7.60 13.54
C HIS A 51 14.42 7.81 12.98
N ASP A 52 14.69 8.96 12.40
CA ASP A 52 16.01 9.27 11.81
C ASP A 52 16.98 9.94 12.80
N LEU A 53 16.53 10.32 14.02
CA LEU A 53 17.35 11.08 14.95
C LEU A 53 18.59 10.31 15.42
N ILE A 54 18.47 8.99 15.66
CA ILE A 54 19.64 8.18 16.10
C ILE A 54 20.66 8.02 14.97
N GLU A 55 20.20 8.03 13.70
CA GLU A 55 21.07 7.81 12.54
C GLU A 55 21.73 9.11 12.06
N ASP A 56 20.96 10.20 12.04
CA ASP A 56 21.33 11.44 11.36
C ASP A 56 21.71 12.59 12.31
N THR A 57 21.70 12.36 13.64
CA THR A 57 22.05 13.38 14.67
C THR A 57 22.87 12.79 15.82
N ASP A 58 23.26 13.61 16.77
CA ASP A 58 23.97 13.20 18.00
C ASP A 58 23.02 12.65 19.10
N ILE A 59 21.73 12.55 18.82
CA ILE A 59 20.72 12.06 19.77
C ILE A 59 20.85 10.54 19.91
N SER A 60 21.02 10.08 21.16
CA SER A 60 21.21 8.66 21.47
C SER A 60 19.88 7.96 21.80
N TYR A 61 19.93 6.61 21.83
CA TYR A 61 18.83 5.77 22.33
C TYR A 61 18.42 6.18 23.77
N GLU A 62 19.39 6.44 24.65
CA GLU A 62 19.13 6.80 26.05
C GLU A 62 18.43 8.16 26.17
N ASP A 63 18.72 9.12 25.28
CA ASP A 63 18.03 10.41 25.23
C ASP A 63 16.57 10.21 24.84
N LEU A 64 16.29 9.41 23.81
CA LEU A 64 14.92 9.10 23.41
C LEU A 64 14.17 8.34 24.50
N LYS A 65 14.80 7.35 25.14
CA LYS A 65 14.21 6.60 26.24
C LYS A 65 13.84 7.50 27.42
N LYS A 66 14.68 8.45 27.76
CA LYS A 66 14.44 9.42 28.84
C LYS A 66 13.28 10.35 28.50
N GLU A 67 13.19 10.83 27.25
CA GLU A 67 12.21 11.83 26.84
C GLU A 67 10.85 11.24 26.46
N PHE A 68 10.83 10.05 25.80
CA PHE A 68 9.63 9.48 25.20
C PHE A 68 9.27 8.10 25.74
N GLY A 69 10.13 7.50 26.54
CA GLY A 69 9.95 6.16 27.11
C GLY A 69 10.62 5.07 26.29
N GLU A 70 10.76 3.90 26.91
CA GLU A 70 11.47 2.74 26.36
C GLU A 70 10.82 2.24 25.07
N GLU A 71 9.49 2.20 25.03
CA GLU A 71 8.71 1.70 23.88
C GLU A 71 9.02 2.47 22.59
N VAL A 72 9.02 3.80 22.64
CA VAL A 72 9.35 4.64 21.47
C VAL A 72 10.82 4.49 21.08
N ALA A 73 11.72 4.49 22.07
CA ALA A 73 13.15 4.32 21.82
C ALA A 73 13.46 2.97 21.17
N ASP A 74 12.78 1.89 21.59
CA ASP A 74 12.93 0.53 21.03
C ASP A 74 12.45 0.46 19.57
N ILE A 75 11.32 1.12 19.24
CA ILE A 75 10.83 1.19 17.85
C ILE A 75 11.85 1.93 16.97
N VAL A 76 12.34 3.09 17.40
CA VAL A 76 13.33 3.88 16.65
C VAL A 76 14.64 3.12 16.47
N ASP A 77 15.20 2.53 17.53
CA ASP A 77 16.41 1.72 17.46
C ASP A 77 16.24 0.48 16.53
N GLY A 78 15.05 -0.11 16.57
CA GLY A 78 14.69 -1.21 15.68
C GLY A 78 14.74 -0.80 14.21
N VAL A 79 14.22 0.37 13.85
CA VAL A 79 14.26 0.91 12.48
C VAL A 79 15.71 1.20 12.08
N THR A 80 16.49 1.90 12.91
CA THR A 80 17.91 2.19 12.67
C THR A 80 18.74 0.91 12.44
N LYS A 81 18.45 -0.17 13.16
CA LYS A 81 19.10 -1.48 12.95
C LYS A 81 18.74 -2.11 11.61
N LEU A 82 17.49 -1.94 11.14
CA LEU A 82 17.08 -2.41 9.82
C LEU A 82 17.83 -1.69 8.69
N ASP A 83 18.12 -0.40 8.81
CA ASP A 83 18.85 0.38 7.82
C ASP A 83 20.30 -0.08 7.62
N LYS A 84 20.92 -0.60 8.66
CA LYS A 84 22.27 -1.18 8.60
C LYS A 84 22.36 -2.52 7.87
N ILE A 85 21.21 -3.13 7.48
CA ILE A 85 21.20 -4.38 6.72
C ILE A 85 21.62 -4.06 5.27
N LYS A 86 22.79 -4.56 4.87
CA LYS A 86 23.28 -4.38 3.50
C LYS A 86 22.54 -5.30 2.54
N TYR A 87 22.00 -4.71 1.49
CA TYR A 87 21.38 -5.43 0.38
C TYR A 87 22.40 -5.67 -0.72
N SER A 88 22.39 -6.87 -1.26
CA SER A 88 23.12 -7.24 -2.46
C SER A 88 22.14 -7.73 -3.52
N SER A 89 22.49 -7.66 -4.78
CA SER A 89 21.70 -8.18 -5.90
C SER A 89 21.60 -9.70 -5.92
N ASN A 90 22.41 -10.39 -5.10
CA ASN A 90 22.42 -11.85 -5.00
C ASN A 90 21.17 -12.36 -4.28
N GLU A 91 20.58 -13.46 -4.76
CA GLU A 91 19.41 -14.14 -4.20
C GLU A 91 19.58 -14.52 -2.71
N GLU A 92 20.77 -14.99 -2.32
CA GLU A 92 21.10 -15.33 -0.93
C GLU A 92 21.05 -14.10 -0.01
N ALA A 93 21.58 -12.97 -0.47
CA ALA A 93 21.56 -11.73 0.31
C ALA A 93 20.14 -11.15 0.43
N LYS A 94 19.29 -11.31 -0.59
CA LYS A 94 17.87 -10.97 -0.52
C LYS A 94 17.15 -11.83 0.53
N ALA A 95 17.39 -13.14 0.51
CA ALA A 95 16.81 -14.07 1.48
C ALA A 95 17.27 -13.76 2.92
N ASP A 96 18.57 -13.45 3.12
CA ASP A 96 19.10 -13.06 4.43
C ASP A 96 18.51 -11.72 4.93
N ALA A 97 18.35 -10.74 4.05
CA ALA A 97 17.71 -9.48 4.38
C ALA A 97 16.26 -9.68 4.83
N ILE A 98 15.48 -10.47 4.09
CA ILE A 98 14.10 -10.82 4.47
C ILE A 98 14.09 -11.56 5.83
N ARG A 99 15.01 -12.50 6.03
CA ARG A 99 15.13 -13.25 7.30
C ARG A 99 15.40 -12.30 8.48
N LYS A 100 16.35 -11.38 8.34
CA LYS A 100 16.67 -10.39 9.39
C LYS A 100 15.49 -9.47 9.68
N MET A 101 14.74 -9.05 8.66
CA MET A 101 13.52 -8.28 8.83
C MET A 101 12.44 -9.09 9.57
N VAL A 102 12.25 -10.35 9.23
CA VAL A 102 11.31 -11.23 9.93
C VAL A 102 11.71 -11.41 11.40
N ILE A 103 13.00 -11.50 11.71
CA ILE A 103 13.49 -11.57 13.10
C ILE A 103 13.22 -10.25 13.83
N ALA A 104 13.42 -9.10 13.19
CA ALA A 104 13.07 -7.80 13.79
C ALA A 104 11.56 -7.69 14.06
N MET A 105 10.72 -8.18 13.15
CA MET A 105 9.26 -8.26 13.34
C MET A 105 8.84 -9.10 14.55
N SER A 106 9.60 -10.13 14.90
CA SER A 106 9.26 -10.99 16.04
C SER A 106 9.35 -10.28 17.39
N LYS A 107 10.03 -9.14 17.44
CA LYS A 107 10.12 -8.27 18.62
C LYS A 107 9.00 -7.25 18.65
N ASP A 108 8.84 -6.47 17.59
CA ASP A 108 7.77 -5.49 17.44
C ASP A 108 7.46 -5.27 15.95
N ILE A 109 6.25 -5.57 15.54
CA ILE A 109 5.78 -5.42 14.16
C ILE A 109 5.78 -3.95 13.70
N ARG A 110 5.63 -3.00 14.65
CA ARG A 110 5.59 -1.56 14.36
C ARG A 110 6.89 -1.05 13.74
N VAL A 111 8.02 -1.67 14.06
CA VAL A 111 9.32 -1.38 13.44
C VAL A 111 9.26 -1.55 11.92
N LEU A 112 8.68 -2.66 11.45
CA LEU A 112 8.57 -2.90 10.00
C LEU A 112 7.50 -2.03 9.35
N ILE A 113 6.40 -1.76 10.05
CA ILE A 113 5.33 -0.88 9.56
C ILE A 113 5.89 0.53 9.34
N LEU A 114 6.62 1.05 10.32
CA LEU A 114 7.28 2.34 10.21
C LEU A 114 8.29 2.33 9.05
N LYS A 115 9.09 1.28 8.93
CA LYS A 115 10.05 1.14 7.81
C LYS A 115 9.38 1.06 6.44
N LEU A 116 8.19 0.47 6.33
CA LEU A 116 7.41 0.48 5.09
C LEU A 116 6.86 1.89 4.77
N ALA A 117 6.43 2.64 5.79
CA ALA A 117 5.98 4.02 5.62
C ALA A 117 7.13 4.95 5.22
N ASP A 118 8.30 4.80 5.84
CA ASP A 118 9.55 5.47 5.44
C ASP A 118 9.90 5.15 3.98
N ARG A 119 9.94 3.87 3.62
CA ARG A 119 10.24 3.44 2.24
C ARG A 119 9.22 3.97 1.24
N LEU A 120 7.94 4.05 1.62
CA LEU A 120 6.91 4.64 0.79
C LEU A 120 7.20 6.11 0.46
N HIS A 121 7.55 6.91 1.47
CA HIS A 121 7.90 8.31 1.24
C HIS A 121 9.20 8.44 0.41
N ASN A 122 10.21 7.63 0.71
CA ASN A 122 11.48 7.64 -0.01
C ASN A 122 11.33 7.28 -1.50
N ILE A 123 10.47 6.32 -1.87
CA ILE A 123 10.21 5.99 -3.27
C ILE A 123 9.35 7.05 -3.98
N GLN A 124 8.54 7.81 -3.25
CA GLN A 124 7.75 8.90 -3.80
C GLN A 124 8.58 10.15 -4.14
N THR A 125 9.70 10.33 -3.46
CA THR A 125 10.63 11.46 -3.62
C THR A 125 11.97 11.05 -4.26
N ILE A 126 11.98 9.93 -4.98
CA ILE A 126 13.21 9.28 -5.46
C ILE A 126 13.90 10.07 -6.58
N GLU A 127 13.17 10.90 -7.31
CA GLU A 127 13.65 11.71 -8.44
C GLU A 127 14.76 12.71 -8.07
N TYR A 128 14.88 13.08 -6.80
CA TYR A 128 15.92 13.96 -6.32
C TYR A 128 17.28 13.26 -6.11
N HIS A 129 17.35 11.95 -6.30
CA HIS A 129 18.59 11.19 -6.19
C HIS A 129 19.24 10.96 -7.56
N GLN A 130 20.55 10.71 -7.58
CA GLN A 130 21.29 10.30 -8.76
C GLN A 130 20.80 8.93 -9.27
N ASP A 131 20.87 8.69 -10.56
CA ASP A 131 20.30 7.50 -11.24
C ASP A 131 20.73 6.17 -10.60
N TRP A 132 22.03 6.00 -10.31
CA TRP A 132 22.51 4.76 -9.66
C TRP A 132 21.90 4.52 -8.28
N LYS A 133 21.59 5.61 -7.55
CA LYS A 133 20.96 5.52 -6.23
C LYS A 133 19.47 5.25 -6.38
N GLN A 134 18.81 5.83 -7.40
CA GLN A 134 17.43 5.53 -7.74
C GLN A 134 17.28 4.05 -8.08
N GLU A 135 18.13 3.48 -8.94
CA GLU A 135 18.12 2.06 -9.28
C GLU A 135 18.30 1.17 -8.04
N LYS A 136 19.25 1.49 -7.18
CA LYS A 136 19.49 0.73 -5.94
C LYS A 136 18.24 0.73 -5.05
N ILE A 137 17.67 1.91 -4.76
CA ILE A 137 16.49 2.06 -3.92
C ILE A 137 15.30 1.33 -4.57
N ALA A 138 15.10 1.46 -5.88
CA ALA A 138 14.01 0.82 -6.60
C ALA A 138 14.14 -0.71 -6.58
N ASN A 139 15.36 -1.26 -6.74
CA ASN A 139 15.61 -2.71 -6.63
C ASN A 139 15.28 -3.24 -5.23
N GLU A 140 15.78 -2.60 -4.17
CA GLU A 140 15.46 -2.97 -2.80
C GLU A 140 13.95 -2.91 -2.54
N THR A 141 13.32 -1.84 -3.04
CA THR A 141 11.88 -1.63 -2.86
C THR A 141 11.06 -2.71 -3.55
N LEU A 142 11.36 -3.02 -4.82
CA LEU A 142 10.59 -3.97 -5.61
C LEU A 142 10.74 -5.41 -5.13
N TYR A 143 11.97 -5.81 -4.77
CA TYR A 143 12.27 -7.21 -4.47
C TYR A 143 12.24 -7.57 -2.99
N VAL A 144 12.24 -6.58 -2.09
CA VAL A 144 12.21 -6.83 -0.64
C VAL A 144 10.98 -6.18 0.01
N TYR A 145 10.83 -4.86 -0.09
CA TYR A 145 9.78 -4.15 0.65
C TYR A 145 8.38 -4.38 0.10
N ALA A 146 8.20 -4.43 -1.23
CA ALA A 146 6.89 -4.72 -1.81
C ALA A 146 6.37 -6.14 -1.51
N PRO A 147 7.19 -7.21 -1.56
CA PRO A 147 6.81 -8.53 -1.05
C PRO A 147 6.48 -8.56 0.45
N LEU A 148 7.21 -7.80 1.28
CA LEU A 148 6.91 -7.70 2.70
C LEU A 148 5.58 -6.97 2.93
N ALA A 149 5.34 -5.84 2.27
CA ALA A 149 4.06 -5.14 2.31
C ALA A 149 2.91 -6.06 1.88
N HIS A 150 3.12 -6.91 0.85
CA HIS A 150 2.11 -7.90 0.43
C HIS A 150 1.81 -8.94 1.50
N ARG A 151 2.84 -9.48 2.16
CA ARG A 151 2.69 -10.49 3.23
C ARG A 151 1.98 -9.92 4.44
N LEU A 152 2.27 -8.66 4.78
CA LEU A 152 1.60 -7.94 5.86
C LEU A 152 0.21 -7.43 5.49
N GLY A 153 -0.21 -7.58 4.21
CA GLY A 153 -1.53 -7.17 3.75
C GLY A 153 -1.65 -5.69 3.34
N PHE A 154 -0.58 -4.90 3.43
CA PHE A 154 -0.55 -3.49 3.01
C PHE A 154 -0.60 -3.34 1.48
N GLN A 155 -1.76 -3.63 0.89
CA GLN A 155 -1.92 -3.66 -0.57
C GLN A 155 -1.74 -2.27 -1.21
N SER A 156 -2.16 -1.19 -0.54
CA SER A 156 -1.97 0.18 -1.00
C SER A 156 -0.48 0.53 -1.09
N ILE A 157 0.26 0.31 -0.02
CA ILE A 157 1.72 0.51 0.01
C ILE A 157 2.39 -0.33 -1.08
N LYS A 158 2.09 -1.64 -1.09
CA LYS A 158 2.67 -2.58 -2.06
C LYS A 158 2.53 -2.07 -3.49
N HIS A 159 1.34 -1.61 -3.89
CA HIS A 159 1.10 -1.14 -5.26
C HIS A 159 1.93 0.10 -5.61
N VAL A 160 2.00 1.07 -4.70
CA VAL A 160 2.84 2.26 -4.91
C VAL A 160 4.32 1.88 -4.99
N LEU A 161 4.80 1.01 -4.10
CA LEU A 161 6.17 0.52 -4.12
C LEU A 161 6.49 -0.20 -5.43
N GLU A 162 5.60 -1.09 -5.89
CA GLU A 162 5.77 -1.84 -7.15
C GLU A 162 5.79 -0.90 -8.36
N ASP A 163 4.80 -0.03 -8.52
CA ASP A 163 4.69 0.81 -9.72
C ASP A 163 5.79 1.86 -9.82
N LYS A 164 6.14 2.52 -8.70
CA LYS A 164 7.22 3.50 -8.70
C LYS A 164 8.58 2.85 -9.00
N SER A 165 8.85 1.68 -8.41
CA SER A 165 10.09 0.93 -8.70
C SER A 165 10.12 0.41 -10.13
N PHE A 166 9.00 -0.10 -10.63
CA PHE A 166 8.88 -0.60 -12.00
C PHE A 166 9.18 0.50 -13.04
N LYS A 167 8.65 1.70 -12.82
CA LYS A 167 8.89 2.87 -13.68
C LYS A 167 10.38 3.21 -13.79
N ILE A 168 11.17 2.98 -12.73
CA ILE A 168 12.60 3.26 -12.71
C ILE A 168 13.38 2.12 -13.35
N LEU A 169 13.13 0.88 -12.92
CA LEU A 169 13.91 -0.28 -13.31
C LEU A 169 13.59 -0.78 -14.73
N HIS A 170 12.36 -0.55 -15.19
CA HIS A 170 11.83 -1.08 -16.44
C HIS A 170 11.06 0.01 -17.21
N ALA A 171 11.70 1.17 -17.39
CA ALA A 171 11.07 2.35 -18.00
C ALA A 171 10.49 2.10 -19.40
N ASN A 172 11.17 1.29 -20.23
CA ASN A 172 10.70 0.93 -21.57
C ASN A 172 9.43 0.09 -21.49
N GLN A 173 9.41 -0.95 -20.64
CA GLN A 173 8.25 -1.83 -20.45
C GLN A 173 7.06 -1.08 -19.81
N ASP A 174 7.32 -0.16 -18.89
CA ASP A 174 6.26 0.70 -18.32
C ASP A 174 5.63 1.58 -19.40
N LYS A 175 6.47 2.14 -20.30
CA LYS A 175 6.00 2.91 -21.45
C LYS A 175 5.20 2.06 -22.42
N GLU A 176 5.73 0.90 -22.84
CA GLU A 176 5.04 -0.03 -23.73
C GLU A 176 3.65 -0.43 -23.20
N ILE A 177 3.54 -0.71 -21.89
CA ILE A 177 2.25 -1.03 -21.27
C ILE A 177 1.30 0.15 -21.31
N LYS A 178 1.78 1.38 -21.06
CA LYS A 178 0.94 2.58 -21.15
C LYS A 178 0.44 2.82 -22.56
N ASP A 179 1.33 2.66 -23.55
CA ASP A 179 0.99 2.80 -24.96
C ASP A 179 -0.07 1.75 -25.36
N MET A 180 0.12 0.47 -24.99
CA MET A 180 -0.87 -0.59 -25.22
C MET A 180 -2.23 -0.30 -24.55
N ILE A 181 -2.24 0.23 -23.32
CA ILE A 181 -3.48 0.61 -22.63
C ILE A 181 -4.19 1.72 -23.41
N THR A 182 -3.47 2.74 -23.83
CA THR A 182 -4.02 3.89 -24.55
C THR A 182 -4.54 3.49 -25.95
N GLU A 183 -3.78 2.64 -26.67
CA GLU A 183 -4.18 2.17 -28.00
C GLU A 183 -5.39 1.22 -27.97
N THR A 184 -5.43 0.33 -26.96
CA THR A 184 -6.50 -0.67 -26.86
C THR A 184 -7.79 -0.09 -26.27
N ASN A 185 -7.68 0.90 -25.38
CA ASN A 185 -8.83 1.52 -24.73
C ASN A 185 -8.57 3.01 -24.47
N PRO A 186 -8.63 3.86 -25.51
CA PRO A 186 -8.41 5.30 -25.40
C PRO A 186 -9.44 5.99 -24.48
N ASP A 187 -10.65 5.44 -24.37
CA ASP A 187 -11.77 5.97 -23.58
C ASP A 187 -11.88 5.35 -22.18
N ARG A 188 -10.83 4.67 -21.70
CA ARG A 188 -10.85 3.90 -20.45
C ARG A 188 -11.32 4.72 -19.25
N ASP A 189 -10.82 5.93 -19.08
CA ASP A 189 -11.17 6.77 -17.93
C ASP A 189 -12.64 7.19 -18.00
N SER A 190 -13.12 7.55 -19.19
CA SER A 190 -14.54 7.84 -19.43
C SER A 190 -15.44 6.62 -19.20
N GLN A 191 -14.99 5.42 -19.58
CA GLN A 191 -15.71 4.17 -19.31
C GLN A 191 -15.77 3.86 -17.79
N ILE A 192 -14.70 4.13 -17.06
CA ILE A 192 -14.68 3.97 -15.59
C ILE A 192 -15.67 4.95 -14.95
N GLU A 193 -15.67 6.22 -15.35
CA GLU A 193 -16.61 7.22 -14.84
C GLU A 193 -18.06 6.83 -15.15
N SER A 194 -18.35 6.44 -16.40
CA SER A 194 -19.69 5.97 -16.79
C SER A 194 -20.13 4.75 -15.97
N ALA A 195 -19.24 3.78 -15.75
CA ALA A 195 -19.54 2.60 -14.94
C ALA A 195 -19.81 2.97 -13.47
N ILE A 196 -19.07 3.93 -12.92
CA ILE A 196 -19.31 4.45 -11.56
C ILE A 196 -20.71 5.07 -11.48
N ASP A 197 -21.09 5.89 -12.44
CA ASP A 197 -22.39 6.57 -12.44
C ASP A 197 -23.56 5.60 -12.59
N ILE A 198 -23.42 4.60 -13.46
CA ILE A 198 -24.44 3.52 -13.62
C ILE A 198 -24.61 2.76 -12.29
N ILE A 199 -23.50 2.38 -11.64
CA ILE A 199 -23.55 1.65 -10.38
C ILE A 199 -24.13 2.53 -9.26
N LYS A 200 -23.74 3.81 -9.16
CA LYS A 200 -24.30 4.75 -8.19
C LYS A 200 -25.81 4.91 -8.37
N THR A 201 -26.27 5.07 -9.61
CA THR A 201 -27.71 5.15 -9.91
C THR A 201 -28.43 3.88 -9.48
N LEU A 202 -27.90 2.70 -9.85
CA LEU A 202 -28.47 1.41 -9.45
C LEU A 202 -28.58 1.26 -7.93
N LEU A 203 -27.56 1.68 -7.19
CA LEU A 203 -27.56 1.60 -5.72
C LEU A 203 -28.59 2.58 -5.12
N ASN A 204 -28.66 3.81 -5.62
CA ASN A 204 -29.62 4.82 -5.17
C ASN A 204 -31.07 4.39 -5.41
N ASP A 205 -31.38 3.83 -6.59
CA ASP A 205 -32.72 3.33 -6.95
C ASP A 205 -33.18 2.19 -6.04
N ASN A 206 -32.23 1.46 -5.45
CA ASN A 206 -32.50 0.37 -4.50
C ASN A 206 -32.28 0.79 -3.03
N SER A 207 -32.18 2.09 -2.75
CA SER A 207 -31.97 2.64 -1.40
C SER A 207 -30.75 2.04 -0.67
N MET A 208 -29.68 1.73 -1.43
CA MET A 208 -28.44 1.19 -0.90
C MET A 208 -27.41 2.31 -0.76
N SER A 209 -26.89 2.48 0.47
CA SER A 209 -25.77 3.40 0.74
C SER A 209 -24.44 2.68 0.51
N ALA A 210 -23.65 3.20 -0.43
CA ALA A 210 -22.30 2.72 -0.65
C ALA A 210 -21.44 3.76 -1.41
N GLU A 211 -20.15 3.73 -1.17
CA GLU A 211 -19.16 4.52 -1.91
C GLU A 211 -18.65 3.70 -3.10
N VAL A 212 -18.58 4.34 -4.26
CA VAL A 212 -18.14 3.68 -5.52
C VAL A 212 -16.93 4.40 -6.07
N TYR A 213 -15.83 3.65 -6.25
CA TYR A 213 -14.56 4.16 -6.75
C TYR A 213 -14.09 3.39 -7.99
N GLY A 214 -13.51 4.11 -8.94
CA GLY A 214 -12.71 3.52 -10.00
C GLY A 214 -11.37 3.01 -9.44
N ARG A 215 -10.96 1.85 -9.91
CA ARG A 215 -9.66 1.26 -9.58
C ARG A 215 -8.87 1.00 -10.85
N PRO A 216 -7.98 1.94 -11.25
CA PRO A 216 -7.08 1.67 -12.35
C PRO A 216 -6.15 0.51 -12.00
N LYS A 217 -5.87 -0.35 -12.97
CA LYS A 217 -4.94 -1.45 -12.78
C LYS A 217 -3.51 -0.94 -12.84
N HIS A 218 -2.70 -1.42 -11.92
CA HIS A 218 -1.29 -1.05 -11.82
C HIS A 218 -0.46 -1.66 -12.94
N ASN A 219 0.41 -0.88 -13.59
CA ASN A 219 1.20 -1.30 -14.74
C ASN A 219 2.10 -2.51 -14.43
N TYR A 220 2.73 -2.52 -13.25
CA TYR A 220 3.52 -3.68 -12.83
C TYR A 220 2.70 -4.96 -12.69
N SER A 221 1.43 -4.86 -12.29
CA SER A 221 0.54 -6.02 -12.23
C SER A 221 0.19 -6.56 -13.63
N ILE A 222 0.08 -5.68 -14.62
CA ILE A 222 -0.10 -6.05 -16.03
C ILE A 222 1.18 -6.72 -16.54
N TYR A 223 2.33 -6.10 -16.32
CA TYR A 223 3.64 -6.64 -16.69
C TYR A 223 3.87 -8.05 -16.16
N LYS A 224 3.59 -8.27 -14.87
CA LYS A 224 3.70 -9.61 -14.25
C LYS A 224 2.81 -10.67 -14.93
N LYS A 225 1.61 -10.30 -15.35
CA LYS A 225 0.72 -11.23 -16.06
C LYS A 225 1.28 -11.59 -17.42
N ILE A 226 1.80 -10.62 -18.17
CA ILE A 226 2.44 -10.85 -19.46
C ILE A 226 3.66 -11.77 -19.30
N VAL A 227 4.58 -11.41 -18.42
CA VAL A 227 5.87 -12.11 -18.29
C VAL A 227 5.73 -13.46 -17.59
N ASN A 228 5.00 -13.54 -16.47
CA ASN A 228 4.98 -14.74 -15.64
C ASN A 228 3.90 -15.74 -16.06
N GLN A 229 2.83 -15.29 -16.73
CA GLN A 229 1.72 -16.13 -17.15
C GLN A 229 1.66 -16.33 -18.67
N GLY A 230 2.54 -15.65 -19.42
CA GLY A 230 2.58 -15.73 -20.88
C GLY A 230 1.32 -15.19 -21.56
N LEU A 231 0.54 -14.35 -20.86
CA LEU A 231 -0.70 -13.80 -21.40
C LEU A 231 -0.38 -12.66 -22.37
N THR A 232 -1.10 -12.63 -23.49
CA THR A 232 -1.11 -11.45 -24.35
C THR A 232 -1.88 -10.31 -23.67
N PHE A 233 -1.61 -9.07 -24.06
CA PHE A 233 -2.30 -7.91 -23.51
C PHE A 233 -3.84 -8.03 -23.65
N ASN A 234 -4.33 -8.52 -24.79
CA ASN A 234 -5.75 -8.73 -25.07
C ASN A 234 -6.41 -9.80 -24.18
N GLU A 235 -5.63 -10.71 -23.61
CA GLU A 235 -6.12 -11.72 -22.66
C GLU A 235 -6.19 -11.18 -21.23
N ILE A 236 -5.62 -9.98 -20.98
CA ILE A 236 -5.71 -9.29 -19.69
C ILE A 236 -7.04 -8.54 -19.62
N ASN A 237 -8.07 -9.28 -19.30
CA ASN A 237 -9.48 -8.89 -19.38
C ASN A 237 -9.98 -7.94 -18.28
N ASP A 238 -9.14 -7.43 -17.39
CA ASP A 238 -9.54 -6.71 -16.18
C ASP A 238 -8.98 -5.28 -16.19
N LEU A 239 -9.15 -4.55 -17.30
CA LEU A 239 -8.63 -3.19 -17.42
C LEU A 239 -9.50 -2.16 -16.67
N ILE A 240 -10.79 -2.44 -16.49
CA ILE A 240 -11.71 -1.62 -15.71
C ILE A 240 -11.95 -2.32 -14.37
N GLY A 241 -11.60 -1.65 -13.30
CA GLY A 241 -11.85 -2.10 -11.94
C GLY A 241 -12.74 -1.11 -11.19
N ILE A 242 -13.77 -1.63 -10.51
CA ILE A 242 -14.64 -0.83 -9.64
C ILE A 242 -14.54 -1.40 -8.23
N ARG A 243 -14.54 -0.49 -7.26
CA ARG A 243 -14.62 -0.83 -5.85
C ARG A 243 -15.87 -0.23 -5.26
N ILE A 244 -16.62 -1.06 -4.52
CA ILE A 244 -17.82 -0.64 -3.79
C ILE A 244 -17.56 -0.89 -2.31
N VAL A 245 -17.75 0.14 -1.49
CA VAL A 245 -17.57 0.09 -0.04
C VAL A 245 -18.87 0.44 0.63
N THR A 246 -19.34 -0.42 1.55
CA THR A 246 -20.62 -0.30 2.24
C THR A 246 -20.48 -0.58 3.73
N ASP A 247 -21.55 -0.40 4.52
CA ASP A 247 -21.47 -0.44 5.98
C ASP A 247 -21.31 -1.85 6.54
N ASP A 248 -22.03 -2.84 6.02
CA ASP A 248 -22.09 -4.18 6.60
C ASP A 248 -22.00 -5.31 5.56
N VAL A 249 -21.77 -6.53 6.07
CA VAL A 249 -21.62 -7.75 5.26
C VAL A 249 -22.90 -8.10 4.49
N LYS A 250 -24.09 -7.89 5.07
CA LYS A 250 -25.37 -8.16 4.43
C LYS A 250 -25.51 -7.28 3.18
N ASN A 251 -25.16 -6.00 3.30
CA ASN A 251 -25.17 -5.07 2.20
C ASN A 251 -24.19 -5.49 1.09
N CYS A 252 -23.02 -6.05 1.43
CA CYS A 252 -22.10 -6.58 0.41
C CYS A 252 -22.76 -7.63 -0.49
N TYR A 253 -23.48 -8.60 0.10
CA TYR A 253 -24.19 -9.64 -0.67
C TYR A 253 -25.42 -9.12 -1.40
N THR A 254 -26.14 -8.15 -0.82
CA THR A 254 -27.27 -7.49 -1.48
C THR A 254 -26.80 -6.75 -2.74
N ILE A 255 -25.72 -5.96 -2.62
CA ILE A 255 -25.11 -5.25 -3.74
C ILE A 255 -24.62 -6.24 -4.82
N LEU A 256 -24.00 -7.35 -4.41
CA LEU A 256 -23.63 -8.40 -5.37
C LEU A 256 -24.83 -8.91 -6.15
N GLY A 257 -25.95 -9.18 -5.47
CA GLY A 257 -27.22 -9.60 -6.10
C GLY A 257 -27.74 -8.56 -7.09
N LEU A 258 -27.74 -7.28 -6.73
CA LEU A 258 -28.14 -6.18 -7.62
C LEU A 258 -27.23 -6.09 -8.85
N ILE A 259 -25.90 -6.18 -8.66
CA ILE A 259 -24.95 -6.18 -9.78
C ILE A 259 -25.21 -7.35 -10.72
N HIS A 260 -25.38 -8.57 -10.21
CA HIS A 260 -25.63 -9.76 -11.04
C HIS A 260 -27.01 -9.77 -11.70
N ALA A 261 -28.00 -9.06 -11.15
CA ALA A 261 -29.30 -8.89 -11.76
C ALA A 261 -29.29 -7.89 -12.94
N ASN A 262 -28.36 -6.94 -12.95
CA ASN A 262 -28.27 -5.87 -13.96
C ASN A 262 -27.13 -6.04 -14.98
N PHE A 263 -26.10 -6.82 -14.63
CA PHE A 263 -24.96 -7.11 -15.49
C PHE A 263 -24.73 -8.62 -15.61
N GLN A 264 -24.32 -9.10 -16.76
CA GLN A 264 -24.07 -10.51 -16.98
C GLN A 264 -22.75 -10.95 -16.31
N PRO A 265 -22.78 -11.85 -15.30
CA PRO A 265 -21.57 -12.36 -14.67
C PRO A 265 -20.74 -13.23 -15.62
N VAL A 266 -19.42 -13.12 -15.53
CA VAL A 266 -18.47 -13.98 -16.25
C VAL A 266 -18.23 -15.27 -15.44
N LEU A 267 -18.51 -16.40 -16.05
CA LEU A 267 -18.40 -17.72 -15.40
C LEU A 267 -16.98 -17.95 -14.85
N GLY A 268 -16.89 -18.50 -13.63
CA GLY A 268 -15.62 -18.83 -12.97
C GLY A 268 -14.82 -17.62 -12.45
N ARG A 269 -15.36 -16.41 -12.54
CA ARG A 269 -14.70 -15.17 -12.08
C ARG A 269 -15.23 -14.63 -10.76
N PHE A 270 -16.18 -15.30 -10.12
CA PHE A 270 -16.63 -14.96 -8.79
C PHE A 270 -15.73 -15.59 -7.73
N LYS A 271 -15.36 -14.80 -6.69
CA LYS A 271 -14.62 -15.25 -5.51
C LYS A 271 -15.17 -14.57 -4.26
N ASP A 272 -15.51 -15.38 -3.29
CA ASP A 272 -15.99 -14.93 -1.99
C ASP A 272 -14.87 -15.03 -0.95
N PHE A 273 -14.17 -13.92 -0.76
CA PHE A 273 -13.16 -13.78 0.29
C PHE A 273 -13.75 -13.19 1.59
N ILE A 274 -15.08 -12.96 1.66
CA ILE A 274 -15.73 -12.61 2.94
C ILE A 274 -15.95 -13.88 3.75
N SER A 275 -16.58 -14.90 3.14
CA SER A 275 -16.82 -16.21 3.78
C SER A 275 -15.54 -17.04 3.90
N MET A 276 -14.59 -16.90 2.97
CA MET A 276 -13.33 -17.62 2.94
C MET A 276 -12.16 -16.63 2.83
N PRO A 277 -11.77 -15.98 3.93
CA PRO A 277 -10.67 -14.99 3.93
C PRO A 277 -9.36 -15.61 3.44
N LYS A 278 -8.54 -14.80 2.77
CA LYS A 278 -7.18 -15.23 2.44
C LYS A 278 -6.34 -15.41 3.71
N PHE A 279 -5.22 -16.14 3.61
CA PHE A 279 -4.30 -16.35 4.73
C PHE A 279 -3.82 -15.05 5.42
N ASN A 280 -3.83 -13.93 4.68
CA ASN A 280 -3.52 -12.60 5.17
C ASN A 280 -4.77 -11.83 5.63
N LEU A 281 -5.85 -12.50 5.98
CA LEU A 281 -7.13 -11.96 6.47
C LEU A 281 -7.82 -10.98 5.49
N TYR A 282 -7.39 -10.93 4.23
CA TYR A 282 -8.05 -10.12 3.20
C TYR A 282 -9.47 -10.61 2.94
N GLN A 283 -10.44 -9.70 3.03
CA GLN A 283 -11.87 -9.96 2.81
C GLN A 283 -12.43 -9.02 1.75
N SER A 284 -13.14 -9.55 0.79
CA SER A 284 -13.90 -8.83 -0.24
C SER A 284 -14.67 -9.84 -1.11
N LEU A 285 -15.81 -9.47 -1.68
CA LEU A 285 -16.38 -10.18 -2.81
C LEU A 285 -15.71 -9.67 -4.08
N HIS A 286 -15.34 -10.58 -4.96
CA HIS A 286 -14.83 -10.26 -6.30
C HIS A 286 -15.71 -10.88 -7.36
N THR A 287 -16.16 -10.09 -8.30
CA THR A 287 -16.87 -10.59 -9.46
C THR A 287 -16.41 -9.87 -10.71
N THR A 288 -16.51 -10.52 -11.86
CA THR A 288 -16.31 -9.89 -13.16
C THR A 288 -17.63 -9.97 -13.92
N VAL A 289 -18.06 -8.85 -14.46
CA VAL A 289 -19.29 -8.73 -15.22
C VAL A 289 -19.02 -8.11 -16.60
N LEU A 290 -19.96 -8.28 -17.53
CA LEU A 290 -19.96 -7.62 -18.83
C LEU A 290 -20.87 -6.39 -18.78
N THR A 291 -20.38 -5.29 -19.29
CA THR A 291 -21.17 -4.09 -19.58
C THR A 291 -21.98 -4.29 -20.88
N SER A 292 -22.89 -3.38 -21.18
CA SER A 292 -23.76 -3.48 -22.36
C SER A 292 -23.00 -3.46 -23.70
N ASP A 293 -21.81 -2.88 -23.74
CA ASP A 293 -20.88 -2.86 -24.87
C ASP A 293 -19.93 -4.08 -24.92
N GLY A 294 -20.10 -5.04 -23.97
CA GLY A 294 -19.29 -6.26 -23.88
C GLY A 294 -17.95 -6.07 -23.17
N THR A 295 -17.68 -4.89 -22.61
CA THR A 295 -16.45 -4.64 -21.84
C THR A 295 -16.49 -5.38 -20.51
N LYS A 296 -15.38 -6.03 -20.12
CA LYS A 296 -15.27 -6.73 -18.84
C LYS A 296 -14.90 -5.75 -17.72
N MET A 297 -15.68 -5.79 -16.64
CA MET A 297 -15.50 -4.97 -15.46
C MET A 297 -15.31 -5.86 -14.22
N GLU A 298 -14.17 -5.73 -13.54
CA GLU A 298 -13.93 -6.36 -12.23
C GLU A 298 -14.52 -5.50 -11.12
N ILE A 299 -15.42 -6.08 -10.33
CA ILE A 299 -16.04 -5.40 -9.19
C ILE A 299 -15.59 -6.04 -7.89
N GLN A 300 -15.12 -5.20 -6.95
CA GLN A 300 -14.75 -5.58 -5.59
C GLN A 300 -15.72 -4.93 -4.61
N ILE A 301 -16.40 -5.74 -3.80
CA ILE A 301 -17.39 -5.27 -2.82
C ILE A 301 -16.91 -5.66 -1.43
N ARG A 302 -16.89 -4.71 -0.50
CA ARG A 302 -16.43 -4.92 0.87
C ARG A 302 -17.01 -3.89 1.84
N THR A 303 -16.96 -4.16 3.14
CA THR A 303 -17.34 -3.17 4.15
C THR A 303 -16.26 -2.12 4.36
N HIS A 304 -16.61 -0.99 5.02
CA HIS A 304 -15.63 0.02 5.46
C HIS A 304 -14.53 -0.62 6.32
N ASP A 305 -14.88 -1.51 7.24
CA ASP A 305 -13.94 -2.22 8.09
C ASP A 305 -13.00 -3.13 7.29
N MET A 306 -13.52 -3.89 6.32
CA MET A 306 -12.71 -4.69 5.40
C MET A 306 -11.85 -3.81 4.48
N HIS A 307 -12.38 -2.65 4.06
CA HIS A 307 -11.63 -1.67 3.29
C HIS A 307 -10.45 -1.14 4.10
N TYR A 308 -10.73 -0.71 5.31
CA TYR A 308 -9.75 -0.25 6.26
C TYR A 308 -8.70 -1.33 6.54
N ARG A 309 -9.11 -2.56 6.87
CA ARG A 309 -8.20 -3.69 7.06
C ARG A 309 -7.36 -3.99 5.81
N ALA A 310 -7.93 -3.96 4.63
CA ALA A 310 -7.19 -4.18 3.38
C ALA A 310 -6.20 -3.04 3.05
N CYS A 311 -6.41 -1.86 3.62
CA CYS A 311 -5.43 -0.77 3.60
C CYS A 311 -4.38 -0.94 4.70
N LEU A 312 -4.76 -1.54 5.83
CA LEU A 312 -4.01 -1.53 7.07
C LEU A 312 -3.43 -2.87 7.52
N LEU A 313 -4.08 -3.98 7.14
CA LEU A 313 -3.88 -5.33 7.72
C LEU A 313 -2.70 -5.47 8.68
N TYR A 314 -2.88 -5.07 9.86
CA TYR A 314 -2.43 -5.52 11.16
C TYR A 314 -2.51 -4.38 12.20
N THR A 315 -3.67 -4.14 12.77
CA THR A 315 -3.72 -3.51 14.10
C THR A 315 -3.69 -4.65 15.12
N SER A 316 -2.88 -4.50 16.16
CA SER A 316 -2.85 -5.36 17.34
C SER A 316 -4.27 -5.68 17.83
N PRO A 317 -4.49 -6.85 18.47
CA PRO A 317 -5.79 -7.19 19.04
C PRO A 317 -6.27 -6.03 19.93
N SER A 318 -7.51 -5.63 19.72
CA SER A 318 -8.18 -4.62 20.54
C SER A 318 -7.99 -4.94 22.02
N PRO A 319 -7.83 -3.94 22.91
CA PRO A 319 -7.80 -4.18 24.36
C PRO A 319 -9.04 -4.94 24.89
N ARG A 320 -10.09 -5.08 24.08
CA ARG A 320 -11.31 -5.86 24.41
C ARG A 320 -11.15 -7.37 24.27
N ASP A 321 -10.10 -7.87 23.63
CA ASP A 321 -9.84 -9.31 23.43
C ASP A 321 -8.89 -9.89 24.47
N ARG A 322 -8.56 -9.11 25.51
CA ARG A 322 -7.84 -9.56 26.72
C ARG A 322 -8.80 -9.65 27.90
N GLY A 323 -9.86 -10.42 27.74
CA GLY A 323 -10.75 -10.81 28.81
C GLY A 323 -10.58 -12.27 29.13
#